data_26ebaaaff6bd5e29249d6c09410ede63
#
_entry.id   26ebaaaff6bd5e29249d6c09410ede63
#
_cell.length_a   1.000
_cell.length_b   1.000
_cell.length_c   1.000
_cell.angle_alpha   90.00
_cell.angle_beta   90.00
_cell.angle_gamma   90.00
#
_symmetry.space_group_name_H-M   'P 1'
#
loop_
_entity.id
_entity.type
_entity.pdbx_description
1 polymer ?
#
loop_
_entity_poly.entity_id
_entity_poly.type
_entity_poly.pdbx_seq_one_letter_code
_entity_poly.pdbx_strand_id
1 'polypeptide(L)'
;MWLSTSCTFKFYISETTPFLFMLRPRGDLNQHITFEEFIIKPNLEITQFQDIYGNFYQRFVAPPGKLKIQSKAKIKINKNHNNAFGKEFIEVHSLPENVLLYLLPSRYCESDYFNLMASEITQGLALGYEQVNAITNWIRNNINYEHSSSDIQVSAIEVNNRKYGVCRDFAHLAIALCRSISIPSRIVVGYLYKLEPMDLHAWFEVYLGDAWYRFDATQEANKEGYVVIAYGRDAADVAVYNQYGATLFPSSQKVKVKKIKE
;
A
#
# COMPACT_ATOMS: atom_id res chain seq x y z
N MET A 1 9.94 17.72 -2.34
CA MET A 1 11.01 16.99 -1.61
C MET A 1 11.66 16.00 -2.55
N TRP A 2 13.00 15.88 -2.53
CA TRP A 2 13.71 14.88 -3.33
C TRP A 2 14.11 13.70 -2.46
N LEU A 3 13.79 12.48 -2.92
CA LEU A 3 14.11 11.23 -2.25
C LEU A 3 14.86 10.27 -3.17
N SER A 4 15.77 9.50 -2.59
CA SER A 4 16.33 8.29 -3.19
C SER A 4 15.80 7.08 -2.45
N THR A 5 15.23 6.13 -3.18
CA THR A 5 14.71 4.86 -2.65
C THR A 5 15.51 3.70 -3.18
N SER A 6 15.62 2.65 -2.39
CA SER A 6 16.16 1.37 -2.84
C SER A 6 15.55 0.24 -2.02
N CYS A 7 15.13 -0.82 -2.70
CA CYS A 7 14.73 -2.08 -2.09
C CYS A 7 15.53 -3.23 -2.70
N THR A 8 16.07 -4.10 -1.85
CA THR A 8 16.87 -5.27 -2.28
C THR A 8 16.32 -6.51 -1.63
N PHE A 9 15.98 -7.51 -2.44
CA PHE A 9 15.66 -8.86 -2.01
C PHE A 9 16.78 -9.82 -2.40
N LYS A 10 17.01 -10.81 -1.53
CA LYS A 10 17.88 -11.96 -1.82
C LYS A 10 17.12 -13.24 -1.53
N PHE A 11 17.24 -14.21 -2.42
CA PHE A 11 16.64 -15.53 -2.29
C PHE A 11 17.70 -16.59 -2.53
N TYR A 12 17.42 -17.79 -2.03
CA TYR A 12 18.07 -19.01 -2.45
C TYR A 12 17.01 -19.90 -3.11
N ILE A 13 17.13 -20.08 -4.41
CA ILE A 13 16.16 -20.77 -5.25
C ILE A 13 16.56 -22.24 -5.31
N SER A 14 15.67 -23.15 -4.86
CA SER A 14 15.92 -24.60 -4.87
C SER A 14 15.57 -25.25 -6.22
N GLU A 15 14.59 -24.71 -6.91
CA GLU A 15 14.12 -25.20 -8.22
C GLU A 15 13.73 -24.03 -9.12
N THR A 16 13.66 -24.26 -10.42
CA THR A 16 13.26 -23.22 -11.40
C THR A 16 11.91 -22.61 -11.03
N THR A 17 11.88 -21.33 -10.70
CA THR A 17 10.72 -20.65 -10.15
C THR A 17 10.36 -19.38 -10.93
N PRO A 18 9.14 -19.28 -11.47
CA PRO A 18 8.61 -18.03 -12.01
C PRO A 18 8.29 -17.02 -10.91
N PHE A 19 8.62 -15.74 -11.17
CA PHE A 19 8.34 -14.61 -10.29
C PHE A 19 7.61 -13.49 -11.01
N LEU A 20 6.73 -12.82 -10.26
CA LEU A 20 6.21 -11.50 -10.55
C LEU A 20 6.67 -10.55 -9.44
N PHE A 21 7.38 -9.49 -9.78
CA PHE A 21 7.79 -8.44 -8.84
C PHE A 21 7.10 -7.12 -9.14
N MET A 22 6.77 -6.39 -8.08
CA MET A 22 6.18 -5.06 -8.12
C MET A 22 6.97 -4.15 -7.16
N LEU A 23 8.08 -3.60 -7.62
CA LEU A 23 9.01 -2.80 -6.81
C LEU A 23 9.34 -1.44 -7.40
N ARG A 24 8.89 -1.16 -8.63
CA ARG A 24 9.15 0.11 -9.29
C ARG A 24 8.19 1.17 -8.79
N PRO A 25 8.68 2.32 -8.31
CA PRO A 25 7.80 3.45 -8.01
C PRO A 25 7.02 3.88 -9.26
N ARG A 26 5.79 4.32 -9.06
CA ARG A 26 4.95 4.89 -10.13
C ARG A 26 5.36 6.32 -10.40
N GLY A 27 5.21 6.76 -11.66
CA GLY A 27 5.11 8.18 -11.98
C GLY A 27 3.63 8.60 -11.98
N ASP A 28 3.26 9.60 -11.18
CA ASP A 28 1.91 10.17 -11.15
C ASP A 28 1.96 11.68 -10.84
N LEU A 29 0.79 12.31 -10.64
CA LEU A 29 0.67 13.75 -10.37
C LEU A 29 1.43 14.20 -9.12
N ASN A 30 1.63 13.29 -8.15
CA ASN A 30 2.19 13.60 -6.84
C ASN A 30 3.67 13.28 -6.73
N GLN A 31 4.19 12.43 -7.63
CA GLN A 31 5.59 12.02 -7.65
C GLN A 31 6.13 11.88 -9.07
N HIS A 32 7.31 12.47 -9.31
CA HIS A 32 8.00 12.42 -10.58
C HIS A 32 9.28 11.59 -10.46
N ILE A 33 9.40 10.53 -11.26
CA ILE A 33 10.57 9.67 -11.30
C ILE A 33 11.62 10.30 -12.21
N THR A 34 12.77 10.66 -11.67
CA THR A 34 13.88 11.27 -12.43
C THR A 34 14.97 10.27 -12.78
N PHE A 35 15.05 9.19 -12.04
CA PHE A 35 15.94 8.06 -12.27
C PHE A 35 15.31 6.79 -11.73
N GLU A 36 15.44 5.69 -12.46
CA GLU A 36 15.11 4.35 -11.98
C GLU A 36 16.08 3.31 -12.54
N GLU A 37 16.31 2.29 -11.74
CA GLU A 37 17.14 1.14 -12.11
C GLU A 37 16.56 -0.11 -11.45
N PHE A 38 16.34 -1.16 -12.27
CA PHE A 38 15.95 -2.48 -11.79
C PHE A 38 17.07 -3.48 -12.14
N ILE A 39 17.67 -4.06 -11.11
CA ILE A 39 18.83 -4.96 -11.22
C ILE A 39 18.41 -6.35 -10.78
N ILE A 40 18.68 -7.35 -11.61
CA ILE A 40 18.53 -8.76 -11.28
C ILE A 40 19.86 -9.50 -11.48
N LYS A 41 20.22 -10.36 -10.53
CA LYS A 41 21.42 -11.20 -10.60
C LYS A 41 21.07 -12.62 -10.16
N PRO A 42 21.35 -13.66 -10.99
CA PRO A 42 22.03 -13.59 -12.31
C PRO A 42 21.23 -12.72 -13.30
N ASN A 43 21.86 -12.34 -14.41
CA ASN A 43 21.16 -11.61 -15.48
C ASN A 43 20.12 -12.53 -16.12
N LEU A 44 18.85 -12.16 -16.05
CA LEU A 44 17.71 -12.93 -16.56
C LEU A 44 16.92 -12.07 -17.54
N GLU A 45 16.24 -12.72 -18.46
CA GLU A 45 15.25 -12.06 -19.32
C GLU A 45 14.06 -11.60 -18.49
N ILE A 46 13.67 -10.33 -18.61
CA ILE A 46 12.57 -9.72 -17.86
C ILE A 46 11.51 -9.22 -18.83
N THR A 47 10.27 -9.69 -18.67
CA THR A 47 9.10 -9.08 -19.30
C THR A 47 8.50 -8.04 -18.36
N GLN A 48 8.25 -6.82 -18.86
CA GLN A 48 7.59 -5.76 -18.10
C GLN A 48 6.19 -5.51 -18.65
N PHE A 49 5.22 -5.30 -17.76
CA PHE A 49 3.84 -4.97 -18.12
C PHE A 49 3.16 -4.18 -17.01
N GLN A 50 1.99 -3.66 -17.27
CA GLN A 50 1.13 -3.01 -16.28
C GLN A 50 -0.14 -3.83 -16.07
N ASP A 51 -0.65 -3.83 -14.83
CA ASP A 51 -1.97 -4.37 -14.51
C ASP A 51 -3.09 -3.35 -14.77
N ILE A 52 -4.31 -3.73 -14.41
CA ILE A 52 -5.51 -2.87 -14.57
C ILE A 52 -5.48 -1.61 -13.70
N TYR A 53 -4.64 -1.57 -12.67
CA TYR A 53 -4.43 -0.40 -11.81
C TYR A 53 -3.27 0.48 -12.30
N GLY A 54 -2.59 0.07 -13.38
CA GLY A 54 -1.40 0.72 -13.91
C GLY A 54 -0.14 0.48 -13.07
N ASN A 55 -0.10 -0.56 -12.24
CA ASN A 55 1.09 -0.95 -11.49
C ASN A 55 2.10 -1.66 -12.40
N PHE A 56 3.38 -1.39 -12.20
CA PHE A 56 4.44 -1.99 -13.02
C PHE A 56 4.89 -3.33 -12.46
N TYR A 57 4.78 -4.38 -13.29
CA TYR A 57 5.27 -5.71 -12.99
C TYR A 57 6.53 -6.04 -13.77
N GLN A 58 7.42 -6.82 -13.15
CA GLN A 58 8.57 -7.49 -13.74
C GLN A 58 8.37 -9.00 -13.60
N ARG A 59 8.19 -9.69 -14.72
CA ARG A 59 8.07 -11.15 -14.79
C ARG A 59 9.37 -11.76 -15.29
N PHE A 60 9.86 -12.78 -14.59
CA PHE A 60 11.03 -13.55 -14.98
C PHE A 60 10.97 -14.96 -14.39
N VAL A 61 11.85 -15.85 -14.88
CA VAL A 61 12.03 -17.22 -14.36
C VAL A 61 13.41 -17.32 -13.75
N ALA A 62 13.48 -17.61 -12.45
CA ALA A 62 14.74 -17.77 -11.72
C ALA A 62 15.20 -19.23 -11.75
N PRO A 63 16.44 -19.54 -12.19
CA PRO A 63 17.04 -20.86 -12.06
C PRO A 63 17.42 -21.16 -10.61
N PRO A 64 17.70 -22.43 -10.24
CA PRO A 64 18.26 -22.77 -8.95
C PRO A 64 19.54 -21.98 -8.65
N GLY A 65 19.69 -21.56 -7.38
CA GLY A 65 20.86 -20.82 -6.92
C GLY A 65 20.52 -19.49 -6.23
N LYS A 66 21.49 -18.60 -6.13
CA LYS A 66 21.34 -17.29 -5.50
C LYS A 66 20.66 -16.31 -6.44
N LEU A 67 19.58 -15.70 -6.00
CA LEU A 67 18.88 -14.64 -6.73
C LEU A 67 18.95 -13.33 -5.91
N LYS A 68 19.36 -12.25 -6.56
CA LYS A 68 19.30 -10.88 -6.01
C LYS A 68 18.50 -9.99 -6.93
N ILE A 69 17.50 -9.30 -6.36
CA ILE A 69 16.67 -8.30 -7.04
C ILE A 69 16.87 -6.98 -6.31
N GLN A 70 17.05 -5.89 -7.06
CA GLN A 70 17.16 -4.56 -6.50
C GLN A 70 16.46 -3.54 -7.38
N SER A 71 15.55 -2.76 -6.79
CA SER A 71 14.99 -1.55 -7.38
C SER A 71 15.66 -0.34 -6.74
N LYS A 72 15.98 0.67 -7.55
CA LYS A 72 16.48 1.98 -7.11
C LYS A 72 15.76 3.07 -7.88
N ALA A 73 15.44 4.17 -7.20
CA ALA A 73 14.86 5.33 -7.86
C ALA A 73 15.29 6.64 -7.20
N LYS A 74 15.27 7.73 -8.00
CA LYS A 74 15.29 9.11 -7.50
C LYS A 74 13.98 9.76 -7.87
N ILE A 75 13.31 10.36 -6.87
CA ILE A 75 11.93 10.80 -6.97
C ILE A 75 11.80 12.21 -6.43
N LYS A 76 11.13 13.07 -7.19
CA LYS A 76 10.66 14.37 -6.72
C LYS A 76 9.21 14.22 -6.28
N ILE A 77 8.93 14.48 -5.00
CA ILE A 77 7.58 14.46 -4.43
C ILE A 77 7.07 15.90 -4.37
N ASN A 78 5.85 16.12 -4.86
CA ASN A 78 5.15 17.39 -4.75
C ASN A 78 4.58 17.56 -3.34
N LYS A 79 4.84 18.71 -2.70
CA LYS A 79 4.51 18.94 -1.28
C LYS A 79 3.02 19.17 -0.98
N ASN A 80 2.19 19.51 -1.96
CA ASN A 80 0.90 20.16 -1.71
C ASN A 80 -0.35 19.29 -1.91
N HIS A 81 -0.25 17.97 -2.08
CA HIS A 81 -1.39 17.17 -2.54
C HIS A 81 -2.10 16.30 -1.49
N ASN A 82 -1.83 16.45 -0.20
CA ASN A 82 -2.48 15.58 0.79
C ASN A 82 -3.22 16.33 1.91
N ASN A 83 -3.85 17.44 1.60
CA ASN A 83 -4.72 18.09 2.57
C ASN A 83 -6.18 17.66 2.35
N ALA A 84 -6.60 16.62 3.09
CA ALA A 84 -7.98 16.12 3.07
C ALA A 84 -8.92 16.93 3.98
N PHE A 85 -8.40 17.85 4.79
CA PHE A 85 -9.18 18.58 5.78
C PHE A 85 -10.40 19.27 5.14
N GLY A 86 -11.58 19.04 5.67
CA GLY A 86 -12.84 19.62 5.19
C GLY A 86 -13.32 19.06 3.84
N LYS A 87 -12.71 18.00 3.29
CA LYS A 87 -13.19 17.38 2.05
C LYS A 87 -14.45 16.57 2.32
N GLU A 88 -15.44 16.82 1.46
CA GLU A 88 -16.79 16.27 1.60
C GLU A 88 -16.89 14.85 1.02
N PHE A 89 -17.84 14.11 1.52
CA PHE A 89 -18.32 12.86 0.94
C PHE A 89 -18.95 13.13 -0.43
N ILE A 90 -18.79 12.18 -1.35
CA ILE A 90 -19.43 12.20 -2.66
C ILE A 90 -20.47 11.08 -2.71
N GLU A 91 -21.69 11.43 -3.06
CA GLU A 91 -22.77 10.45 -3.25
C GLU A 91 -22.40 9.43 -4.34
N VAL A 92 -22.74 8.16 -4.11
CA VAL A 92 -22.31 7.04 -4.99
C VAL A 92 -22.68 7.28 -6.45
N HIS A 93 -23.86 7.85 -6.72
CA HIS A 93 -24.31 8.15 -8.08
C HIS A 93 -23.51 9.25 -8.80
N SER A 94 -22.72 10.04 -8.05
CA SER A 94 -21.86 11.12 -8.57
C SER A 94 -20.40 10.73 -8.66
N LEU A 95 -20.03 9.51 -8.22
CA LEU A 95 -18.65 9.02 -8.30
C LEU A 95 -18.24 8.71 -9.74
N PRO A 96 -16.97 8.99 -10.13
CA PRO A 96 -16.43 8.53 -11.40
C PRO A 96 -16.45 7.00 -11.50
N GLU A 97 -16.70 6.46 -12.69
CA GLU A 97 -16.82 5.01 -12.93
C GLU A 97 -15.58 4.22 -12.46
N ASN A 98 -14.39 4.75 -12.67
CA ASN A 98 -13.13 4.12 -12.27
C ASN A 98 -12.89 4.12 -10.74
N VAL A 99 -13.73 4.82 -9.97
CA VAL A 99 -13.69 4.85 -8.50
C VAL A 99 -14.62 3.80 -7.89
N LEU A 100 -15.72 3.42 -8.58
CA LEU A 100 -16.75 2.51 -8.05
C LEU A 100 -16.21 1.15 -7.61
N LEU A 101 -15.17 0.64 -8.28
CA LEU A 101 -14.49 -0.60 -7.91
C LEU A 101 -13.99 -0.59 -6.45
N TYR A 102 -13.65 0.57 -5.92
CA TYR A 102 -13.10 0.75 -4.58
C TYR A 102 -14.16 0.92 -3.48
N LEU A 103 -15.44 0.72 -3.82
CA LEU A 103 -16.55 0.56 -2.87
C LEU A 103 -16.80 -0.91 -2.51
N LEU A 104 -16.39 -1.84 -3.37
CA LEU A 104 -16.73 -3.25 -3.25
C LEU A 104 -15.87 -3.96 -2.20
N PRO A 105 -16.42 -4.96 -1.49
CA PRO A 105 -15.63 -5.88 -0.68
C PRO A 105 -14.53 -6.54 -1.51
N SER A 106 -13.45 -6.92 -0.86
CA SER A 106 -12.34 -7.60 -1.52
C SER A 106 -11.72 -8.65 -0.60
N ARG A 107 -10.71 -9.41 -1.08
CA ARG A 107 -10.19 -10.61 -0.40
C ARG A 107 -9.83 -10.38 1.08
N TYR A 108 -9.25 -9.21 1.41
CA TYR A 108 -8.81 -8.87 2.75
C TYR A 108 -9.57 -7.69 3.37
N CYS A 109 -10.53 -7.12 2.65
CA CYS A 109 -11.35 -5.99 3.11
C CYS A 109 -12.83 -6.36 2.95
N GLU A 110 -13.34 -7.16 3.89
CA GLU A 110 -14.73 -7.65 3.94
C GLU A 110 -15.66 -6.54 4.47
N SER A 111 -15.82 -5.48 3.68
CA SER A 111 -16.55 -4.27 4.09
C SER A 111 -18.03 -4.49 4.39
N ASP A 112 -18.63 -5.54 3.85
CA ASP A 112 -19.99 -5.97 4.09
C ASP A 112 -20.26 -6.39 5.55
N TYR A 113 -19.22 -6.68 6.34
CA TYR A 113 -19.34 -7.02 7.77
C TYR A 113 -19.14 -5.84 8.74
N PHE A 114 -18.81 -4.65 8.24
CA PHE A 114 -18.35 -3.54 9.09
C PHE A 114 -19.33 -2.38 9.21
N ASN A 115 -20.52 -2.44 8.60
CA ASN A 115 -21.45 -1.32 8.56
C ASN A 115 -21.83 -0.81 9.96
N LEU A 116 -22.22 -1.71 10.88
CA LEU A 116 -22.61 -1.32 12.24
C LEU A 116 -21.43 -0.63 12.97
N MET A 117 -20.27 -1.25 12.96
CA MET A 117 -19.08 -0.73 13.64
C MET A 117 -18.65 0.62 13.06
N ALA A 118 -18.64 0.78 11.72
CA ALA A 118 -18.29 2.04 11.10
C ALA A 118 -19.30 3.14 11.43
N SER A 119 -20.60 2.82 11.44
CA SER A 119 -21.67 3.74 11.84
C SER A 119 -21.53 4.21 13.28
N GLU A 120 -21.17 3.32 14.21
CA GLU A 120 -20.91 3.65 15.62
C GLU A 120 -19.70 4.59 15.76
N ILE A 121 -18.58 4.30 15.08
CA ILE A 121 -17.36 5.12 15.11
C ILE A 121 -17.63 6.52 14.56
N THR A 122 -18.50 6.65 13.56
CA THR A 122 -18.73 7.90 12.82
C THR A 122 -20.02 8.61 13.18
N GLN A 123 -20.70 8.17 14.22
CA GLN A 123 -22.00 8.71 14.65
C GLN A 123 -21.93 10.21 14.94
N GLY A 124 -22.80 11.00 14.30
CA GLY A 124 -22.91 12.44 14.51
C GLY A 124 -21.82 13.29 13.89
N LEU A 125 -20.88 12.69 13.14
CA LEU A 125 -19.83 13.42 12.44
C LEU A 125 -20.29 13.92 11.07
N ALA A 126 -19.67 14.99 10.59
CA ALA A 126 -19.83 15.44 9.21
C ALA A 126 -19.32 14.37 8.24
N LEU A 127 -20.04 14.20 7.12
CA LEU A 127 -19.71 13.21 6.10
C LEU A 127 -18.38 13.54 5.41
N GLY A 128 -17.61 12.52 5.09
CA GLY A 128 -16.33 12.64 4.40
C GLY A 128 -15.14 12.65 5.34
N TYR A 129 -14.34 13.72 5.34
CA TYR A 129 -13.08 13.80 6.08
C TYR A 129 -13.21 13.42 7.56
N GLU A 130 -14.20 13.95 8.28
CA GLU A 130 -14.35 13.73 9.71
C GLU A 130 -14.60 12.24 10.02
N GLN A 131 -15.37 11.56 9.20
CA GLN A 131 -15.62 10.12 9.32
C GLN A 131 -14.32 9.31 9.12
N VAL A 132 -13.55 9.60 8.06
CA VAL A 132 -12.28 8.90 7.79
C VAL A 132 -11.25 9.17 8.88
N ASN A 133 -11.20 10.41 9.37
CA ASN A 133 -10.30 10.77 10.47
C ASN A 133 -10.68 10.04 11.77
N ALA A 134 -11.97 9.91 12.08
CA ALA A 134 -12.44 9.16 13.23
C ALA A 134 -12.09 7.67 13.12
N ILE A 135 -12.31 7.05 11.96
CA ILE A 135 -11.92 5.66 11.67
C ILE A 135 -10.40 5.48 11.86
N THR A 136 -9.59 6.37 11.27
CA THR A 136 -8.13 6.32 11.37
C THR A 136 -7.67 6.39 12.83
N ASN A 137 -8.24 7.29 13.62
CA ASN A 137 -7.92 7.45 15.03
C ASN A 137 -8.43 6.27 15.87
N TRP A 138 -9.62 5.74 15.56
CA TRP A 138 -10.13 4.55 16.24
C TRP A 138 -9.17 3.36 16.05
N ILE A 139 -8.71 3.09 14.83
CA ILE A 139 -7.75 2.02 14.54
C ILE A 139 -6.45 2.24 15.31
N ARG A 140 -5.90 3.45 15.29
CA ARG A 140 -4.67 3.80 16.01
C ARG A 140 -4.75 3.53 17.50
N ASN A 141 -5.91 3.75 18.09
CA ASN A 141 -6.12 3.62 19.52
C ASN A 141 -6.55 2.20 19.97
N ASN A 142 -7.04 1.36 19.05
CA ASN A 142 -7.62 0.07 19.40
C ASN A 142 -6.89 -1.15 18.79
N ILE A 143 -5.95 -0.93 17.88
CA ILE A 143 -5.16 -1.99 17.24
C ILE A 143 -3.68 -1.79 17.60
N ASN A 144 -3.05 -2.82 18.15
CA ASN A 144 -1.63 -2.79 18.51
C ASN A 144 -0.74 -3.06 17.29
N TYR A 145 0.32 -2.29 17.11
CA TYR A 145 1.28 -2.55 16.03
C TYR A 145 2.30 -3.62 16.44
N GLU A 146 2.32 -4.76 15.75
CA GLU A 146 3.22 -5.88 16.05
C GLU A 146 3.99 -6.33 14.81
N HIS A 147 5.28 -5.99 14.74
CA HIS A 147 6.17 -6.36 13.61
C HIS A 147 6.25 -7.86 13.36
N SER A 148 6.20 -8.68 14.41
CA SER A 148 6.29 -10.15 14.33
C SER A 148 5.10 -10.81 13.63
N SER A 149 4.02 -10.08 13.38
CA SER A 149 2.80 -10.59 12.74
C SER A 149 2.79 -10.42 11.20
N SER A 150 3.91 -10.01 10.58
CA SER A 150 3.98 -9.65 9.15
C SER A 150 3.93 -10.83 8.17
N ASP A 151 4.25 -12.05 8.62
CA ASP A 151 4.48 -13.20 7.73
C ASP A 151 3.20 -13.74 7.08
N ILE A 152 2.03 -13.51 7.68
CA ILE A 152 0.74 -13.97 7.19
C ILE A 152 -0.13 -12.75 6.83
N GLN A 153 -0.70 -12.79 5.62
CA GLN A 153 -1.72 -11.81 5.24
C GLN A 153 -3.05 -12.16 5.91
N VAL A 154 -3.60 -11.20 6.63
CA VAL A 154 -4.85 -11.37 7.38
C VAL A 154 -5.90 -10.38 6.89
N SER A 155 -7.16 -10.77 7.05
CA SER A 155 -8.31 -9.96 6.66
C SER A 155 -8.68 -8.91 7.69
N ALA A 156 -9.51 -7.94 7.31
CA ALA A 156 -10.01 -6.91 8.22
C ALA A 156 -10.76 -7.50 9.41
N ILE A 157 -11.55 -8.56 9.20
CA ILE A 157 -12.26 -9.28 10.29
C ILE A 157 -11.25 -9.87 11.28
N GLU A 158 -10.22 -10.54 10.79
CA GLU A 158 -9.19 -11.14 11.65
C GLU A 158 -8.42 -10.09 12.44
N VAL A 159 -8.04 -8.96 11.80
CA VAL A 159 -7.37 -7.83 12.47
C VAL A 159 -8.26 -7.26 13.58
N ASN A 160 -9.54 -7.03 13.28
CA ASN A 160 -10.49 -6.53 14.28
C ASN A 160 -10.65 -7.48 15.47
N ASN A 161 -10.66 -8.80 15.22
CA ASN A 161 -10.80 -9.79 16.29
C ASN A 161 -9.56 -9.91 17.16
N ARG A 162 -8.37 -9.97 16.55
CA ARG A 162 -7.10 -10.17 17.28
C ARG A 162 -6.54 -8.89 17.90
N LYS A 163 -6.96 -7.72 17.42
CA LYS A 163 -6.54 -6.39 17.90
C LYS A 163 -5.05 -6.07 17.74
N TYR A 164 -4.35 -6.73 16.82
CA TYR A 164 -2.98 -6.41 16.47
C TYR A 164 -2.70 -6.69 14.99
N GLY A 165 -1.65 -6.08 14.46
CA GLY A 165 -1.23 -6.27 13.07
C GLY A 165 -0.08 -5.35 12.67
N VAL A 166 0.25 -5.38 11.37
CA VAL A 166 1.23 -4.48 10.74
C VAL A 166 0.54 -3.42 9.88
N CYS A 167 1.31 -2.52 9.26
CA CYS A 167 0.79 -1.41 8.44
C CYS A 167 -0.24 -1.84 7.38
N ARG A 168 -0.02 -2.98 6.71
CA ARG A 168 -0.94 -3.57 5.75
C ARG A 168 -2.29 -3.92 6.39
N ASP A 169 -2.26 -4.50 7.56
CA ASP A 169 -3.44 -4.98 8.29
C ASP A 169 -4.27 -3.81 8.81
N PHE A 170 -3.61 -2.74 9.28
CA PHE A 170 -4.25 -1.47 9.62
C PHE A 170 -4.94 -0.84 8.40
N ALA A 171 -4.28 -0.87 7.24
CA ALA A 171 -4.89 -0.39 5.99
C ALA A 171 -6.11 -1.21 5.58
N HIS A 172 -6.07 -2.55 5.69
CA HIS A 172 -7.22 -3.42 5.39
C HIS A 172 -8.43 -3.08 6.25
N LEU A 173 -8.23 -2.93 7.57
CA LEU A 173 -9.34 -2.58 8.48
C LEU A 173 -9.90 -1.19 8.17
N ALA A 174 -9.03 -0.20 7.91
CA ALA A 174 -9.46 1.14 7.54
C ALA A 174 -10.28 1.15 6.24
N ILE A 175 -9.80 0.43 5.21
CA ILE A 175 -10.50 0.29 3.93
C ILE A 175 -11.86 -0.38 4.11
N ALA A 176 -11.93 -1.46 4.89
CA ALA A 176 -13.19 -2.15 5.14
C ALA A 176 -14.21 -1.24 5.86
N LEU A 177 -13.79 -0.51 6.88
CA LEU A 177 -14.63 0.46 7.60
C LEU A 177 -15.07 1.63 6.71
N CYS A 178 -14.19 2.19 5.89
CA CYS A 178 -14.55 3.29 4.97
C CYS A 178 -15.55 2.83 3.90
N ARG A 179 -15.28 1.68 3.26
CA ARG A 179 -16.19 1.14 2.22
C ARG A 179 -17.56 0.77 2.77
N SER A 180 -17.64 0.29 4.01
CA SER A 180 -18.92 -0.07 4.63
C SER A 180 -19.88 1.11 4.81
N ILE A 181 -19.35 2.34 4.83
CA ILE A 181 -20.12 3.59 4.83
C ILE A 181 -20.04 4.34 3.49
N SER A 182 -19.79 3.59 2.40
CA SER A 182 -19.80 4.09 1.03
C SER A 182 -18.70 5.12 0.69
N ILE A 183 -17.59 5.12 1.41
CA ILE A 183 -16.40 5.92 1.08
C ILE A 183 -15.42 5.06 0.27
N PRO A 184 -15.17 5.37 -1.04
CA PRO A 184 -14.25 4.60 -1.85
C PRO A 184 -12.85 4.64 -1.26
N SER A 185 -12.23 3.45 -1.10
CA SER A 185 -10.94 3.34 -0.43
C SER A 185 -10.05 2.29 -1.09
N ARG A 186 -8.74 2.58 -1.18
CA ARG A 186 -7.75 1.71 -1.80
C ARG A 186 -6.52 1.56 -0.94
N ILE A 187 -5.86 0.41 -1.03
CA ILE A 187 -4.54 0.22 -0.43
C ILE A 187 -3.46 0.83 -1.31
N VAL A 188 -2.41 1.31 -0.67
CA VAL A 188 -1.19 1.77 -1.31
C VAL A 188 0.00 1.08 -0.67
N VAL A 189 0.93 0.59 -1.49
CA VAL A 189 2.21 0.05 -1.05
C VAL A 189 3.33 0.92 -1.60
N GLY A 190 4.36 1.16 -0.78
CA GLY A 190 5.44 2.00 -1.20
C GLY A 190 6.58 2.13 -0.19
N TYR A 191 7.27 3.26 -0.27
CA TYR A 191 8.34 3.63 0.66
C TYR A 191 7.91 4.82 1.51
N LEU A 192 8.39 4.88 2.74
CA LEU A 192 8.18 6.01 3.63
C LEU A 192 9.52 6.53 4.18
N TYR A 193 9.76 7.83 4.00
CA TYR A 193 10.95 8.48 4.56
C TYR A 193 10.90 8.53 6.08
N LYS A 194 12.01 8.16 6.74
CA LYS A 194 12.09 8.06 8.21
C LYS A 194 11.06 7.10 8.83
N LEU A 195 10.75 6.01 8.15
CA LEU A 195 10.05 4.89 8.77
C LEU A 195 11.01 4.15 9.71
N GLU A 196 10.55 3.79 10.91
CA GLU A 196 11.33 3.06 11.92
C GLU A 196 10.53 1.88 12.45
N PRO A 197 11.07 0.64 12.31
CA PRO A 197 12.24 0.27 11.52
C PRO A 197 12.00 0.46 10.01
N MET A 198 13.08 0.68 9.24
CA MET A 198 12.99 0.93 7.80
C MET A 198 12.58 -0.33 7.04
N ASP A 199 11.41 -0.28 6.40
CA ASP A 199 10.85 -1.34 5.55
C ASP A 199 9.99 -0.76 4.43
N LEU A 200 9.41 -1.63 3.58
CA LEU A 200 8.28 -1.29 2.74
C LEU A 200 7.08 -0.95 3.63
N HIS A 201 6.25 -0.04 3.16
CA HIS A 201 5.14 0.47 3.95
C HIS A 201 3.84 0.36 3.18
N ALA A 202 2.74 0.15 3.91
CA ALA A 202 1.39 0.16 3.38
C ALA A 202 0.55 1.18 4.14
N TRP A 203 -0.32 1.88 3.39
CA TRP A 203 -1.30 2.82 3.91
C TRP A 203 -2.57 2.75 3.05
N PHE A 204 -3.54 3.57 3.33
CA PHE A 204 -4.74 3.64 2.51
C PHE A 204 -4.98 5.05 1.97
N GLU A 205 -5.73 5.12 0.89
CA GLU A 205 -6.26 6.36 0.33
C GLU A 205 -7.77 6.26 0.22
N VAL A 206 -8.43 7.39 0.39
CA VAL A 206 -9.88 7.54 0.22
C VAL A 206 -10.18 8.58 -0.84
N TYR A 207 -11.29 8.41 -1.56
CA TYR A 207 -11.76 9.36 -2.54
C TYR A 207 -12.80 10.29 -1.93
N LEU A 208 -12.45 11.58 -1.81
CA LEU A 208 -13.28 12.63 -1.23
C LEU A 208 -13.19 13.88 -2.12
N GLY A 209 -14.27 14.61 -2.29
CA GLY A 209 -14.29 15.90 -2.96
C GLY A 209 -13.60 15.92 -4.33
N ASP A 210 -13.62 14.89 -5.14
CA ASP A 210 -13.00 14.78 -6.47
C ASP A 210 -11.53 14.27 -6.55
N ALA A 211 -10.92 13.87 -5.42
CA ALA A 211 -9.53 13.40 -5.43
C ALA A 211 -9.24 12.28 -4.41
N TRP A 212 -8.13 11.60 -4.60
CA TRP A 212 -7.61 10.61 -3.65
C TRP A 212 -6.75 11.30 -2.59
N TYR A 213 -7.04 11.01 -1.31
CA TYR A 213 -6.31 11.54 -0.15
C TYR A 213 -5.76 10.40 0.69
N ARG A 214 -4.48 10.53 1.09
CA ARG A 214 -3.77 9.56 1.92
C ARG A 214 -4.17 9.70 3.38
N PHE A 215 -4.37 8.54 4.02
CA PHE A 215 -4.47 8.36 5.46
C PHE A 215 -3.58 7.20 5.91
N ASP A 216 -3.08 7.27 7.13
CA ASP A 216 -2.20 6.25 7.69
C ASP A 216 -2.41 6.13 9.20
N ALA A 217 -3.03 5.04 9.64
CA ALA A 217 -3.31 4.81 11.05
C ALA A 217 -2.06 4.45 11.87
N THR A 218 -0.92 4.15 11.21
CA THR A 218 0.34 3.79 11.88
C THR A 218 1.29 4.97 12.04
N GLN A 219 1.03 6.11 11.40
CA GLN A 219 1.89 7.28 11.38
C GLN A 219 1.14 8.53 11.85
N GLU A 220 1.89 9.56 12.25
CA GLU A 220 1.32 10.88 12.51
C GLU A 220 0.73 11.49 11.24
N ALA A 221 -0.36 12.28 11.38
CA ALA A 221 -1.09 12.85 10.26
C ALA A 221 -0.24 13.75 9.34
N ASN A 222 0.77 14.44 9.90
CA ASN A 222 1.68 15.33 9.17
C ASN A 222 2.92 14.63 8.58
N LYS A 223 3.02 13.30 8.69
CA LYS A 223 4.16 12.55 8.14
C LYS A 223 4.27 12.76 6.64
N GLU A 224 5.47 13.10 6.18
CA GLU A 224 5.80 13.35 4.77
C GLU A 224 6.74 12.27 4.21
N GLY A 225 6.88 12.27 2.88
CA GLY A 225 7.89 11.43 2.21
C GLY A 225 7.40 10.05 1.83
N TYR A 226 6.10 9.92 1.57
CA TYR A 226 5.52 8.72 0.98
C TYR A 226 5.86 8.64 -0.52
N VAL A 227 6.32 7.48 -0.96
CA VAL A 227 6.60 7.17 -2.37
C VAL A 227 5.79 5.95 -2.75
N VAL A 228 4.89 6.12 -3.70
CA VAL A 228 3.98 5.07 -4.16
C VAL A 228 4.70 4.10 -5.10
N ILE A 229 4.51 2.80 -4.85
CA ILE A 229 4.86 1.71 -5.77
C ILE A 229 3.59 1.24 -6.50
N ALA A 230 2.53 0.95 -5.75
CA ALA A 230 1.32 0.33 -6.29
C ALA A 230 0.05 0.75 -5.57
N TYR A 231 -1.07 0.68 -6.29
CA TYR A 231 -2.44 0.80 -5.79
C TYR A 231 -3.21 -0.49 -6.02
N GLY A 232 -4.16 -0.81 -5.17
CA GLY A 232 -5.07 -1.93 -5.35
C GLY A 232 -6.26 -1.87 -4.41
N ARG A 233 -7.15 -2.85 -4.48
CA ARG A 233 -8.29 -2.95 -3.56
C ARG A 233 -7.84 -3.39 -2.16
N ASP A 234 -6.91 -4.34 -2.11
CA ASP A 234 -6.26 -4.85 -0.90
C ASP A 234 -4.93 -5.53 -1.26
N ALA A 235 -4.31 -6.24 -0.31
CA ALA A 235 -2.99 -6.86 -0.51
C ALA A 235 -2.95 -7.96 -1.58
N ALA A 236 -4.08 -8.50 -2.02
CA ALA A 236 -4.11 -9.46 -3.13
C ALA A 236 -3.72 -8.81 -4.46
N ASP A 237 -4.03 -7.52 -4.61
CA ASP A 237 -3.74 -6.76 -5.84
C ASP A 237 -2.32 -6.12 -5.80
N VAL A 238 -1.70 -5.98 -4.64
CA VAL A 238 -0.43 -5.22 -4.46
C VAL A 238 0.69 -6.01 -3.80
N ALA A 239 0.71 -7.31 -3.99
CA ALA A 239 1.82 -8.15 -3.50
C ALA A 239 3.14 -7.71 -4.13
N VAL A 240 4.14 -7.36 -3.29
CA VAL A 240 5.45 -6.90 -3.74
C VAL A 240 6.16 -7.93 -4.60
N TYR A 241 5.96 -9.20 -4.31
CA TYR A 241 6.31 -10.31 -5.18
C TYR A 241 5.33 -11.46 -5.04
N ASN A 242 5.13 -12.17 -6.14
CA ASN A 242 4.49 -13.47 -6.18
C ASN A 242 5.46 -14.48 -6.80
N GLN A 243 5.46 -15.69 -6.30
CA GLN A 243 6.22 -16.83 -6.82
C GLN A 243 5.29 -17.98 -7.16
N TYR A 244 5.65 -18.74 -8.16
CA TYR A 244 4.86 -19.86 -8.65
C TYR A 244 5.71 -21.14 -8.60
N GLY A 245 5.52 -21.93 -7.54
CA GLY A 245 6.30 -23.13 -7.21
C GLY A 245 6.37 -23.34 -5.71
N ALA A 246 7.44 -23.97 -5.23
CA ALA A 246 7.66 -24.15 -3.81
C ALA A 246 7.69 -22.81 -3.05
N THR A 247 7.11 -22.77 -1.85
CA THR A 247 7.11 -21.57 -1.02
C THR A 247 8.53 -21.16 -0.66
N LEU A 248 8.90 -19.95 -1.01
CA LEU A 248 10.21 -19.36 -0.75
C LEU A 248 10.05 -18.04 0.00
N PHE A 249 10.84 -17.87 1.04
CA PHE A 249 10.98 -16.58 1.71
C PHE A 249 12.32 -15.95 1.34
N PRO A 250 12.39 -14.60 1.27
CA PRO A 250 13.65 -13.94 1.05
C PRO A 250 14.61 -14.20 2.21
N SER A 251 15.84 -14.58 1.90
CA SER A 251 16.92 -14.73 2.89
C SER A 251 17.35 -13.37 3.46
N SER A 252 17.07 -12.29 2.75
CA SER A 252 17.17 -10.92 3.26
C SER A 252 16.34 -9.94 2.42
N GLN A 253 15.74 -8.97 3.12
CA GLN A 253 15.13 -7.78 2.57
C GLN A 253 15.82 -6.55 3.14
N LYS A 254 16.12 -5.56 2.30
CA LYS A 254 16.73 -4.32 2.74
C LYS A 254 16.15 -3.14 2.00
N VAL A 255 15.51 -2.26 2.74
CA VAL A 255 14.93 -1.01 2.24
C VAL A 255 15.80 0.17 2.67
N LYS A 256 15.91 1.18 1.82
CA LYS A 256 16.54 2.46 2.14
C LYS A 256 15.76 3.59 1.50
N VAL A 257 15.49 4.61 2.30
CA VAL A 257 14.92 5.88 1.83
C VAL A 257 15.76 7.02 2.38
N LYS A 258 16.26 7.88 1.49
CA LYS A 258 17.11 9.00 1.88
C LYS A 258 16.63 10.28 1.21
N LYS A 259 16.64 11.38 1.96
CA LYS A 259 16.48 12.71 1.38
C LYS A 259 17.77 13.07 0.64
N ILE A 260 17.62 13.58 -0.58
CA ILE A 260 18.75 14.01 -1.42
C ILE A 260 18.55 15.49 -1.80
N LYS A 261 19.63 16.13 -2.22
CA LYS A 261 19.57 17.46 -2.84
C LYS A 261 19.12 17.31 -4.29
N GLU A 262 18.59 18.38 -4.83
CA GLU A 262 18.23 18.48 -6.25
C GLU A 262 19.44 18.34 -7.14
#